data_df6296fe50fc4c5109b5573ce0c90a42
#
_entry.id   df6296fe50fc4c5109b5573ce0c90a42
#
_cell.length_a   1.000
_cell.length_b   1.000
_cell.length_c   1.000
_cell.angle_alpha   90.00
_cell.angle_beta   90.00
_cell.angle_gamma   90.00
#
_symmetry.space_group_name_H-M   'P 1'
#
loop_
_entity.id
_entity.type
_entity.pdbx_description
1 polymer ?
#
loop_
_entity_poly.entity_id
_entity_poly.type
_entity_poly.pdbx_seq_one_letter_code
_entity_poly.pdbx_strand_id
1 'polypeptide(L)'
;MDYYLLTDLAATMGYHLAMSGAETFRVEDTIHRILRAYGVECEVFAIPNCVSVSLEAANGKPLMIMKRIGFHGNDLEALEKLNALSRRICAERPDVDEAMAWLEETMQACRSYSTGVFYLGSVLVGLGFCLVFGGTLLDCLWAGAMGLIIGLITRFMDKQEANPFFSTLLAACCMALPAYIAAGLGLMDSPDAAIIGALMILVPGLPITNSMRDIIYGDTNSGIIRVVQVILTALAIALGTAAAWHLTTGVYGLTGSTTVSWHPLAQAIAVFVGCCGFCILFNVHGRGCVLCIIGGVATWMLYLLWGALGCDIYAANLFAALFAALYAEVMARVRKCPSMPYLVITILPLLPGAGVYYTMSLGLEGNMMDAVAKGLETIGVAGALAVGILLVSSVFRILNRRIHGARTLES
;
A
#
# COMPACT_ATOMS: atom_id res chain seq x y z
N MET A 1 17.83 -27.08 22.76
CA MET A 1 17.22 -26.10 21.85
C MET A 1 18.09 -26.03 20.61
N ASP A 2 17.52 -26.28 19.45
CA ASP A 2 18.22 -26.15 18.17
C ASP A 2 18.22 -24.67 17.74
N TYR A 3 19.36 -24.01 17.84
CA TYR A 3 19.53 -22.60 17.49
C TYR A 3 19.34 -22.34 15.98
N TYR A 4 19.70 -23.32 15.15
CA TYR A 4 19.52 -23.20 13.70
C TYR A 4 18.03 -23.18 13.35
N LEU A 5 17.27 -24.14 13.86
CA LEU A 5 15.83 -24.26 13.59
C LEU A 5 15.06 -23.05 14.14
N LEU A 6 15.43 -22.57 15.35
CA LEU A 6 14.83 -21.35 15.92
C LEU A 6 15.12 -20.10 15.08
N THR A 7 16.36 -19.97 14.59
CA THR A 7 16.72 -18.83 13.74
C THR A 7 15.99 -18.92 12.40
N ASP A 8 15.85 -20.12 11.84
CA ASP A 8 15.11 -20.32 10.59
C ASP A 8 13.61 -20.04 10.77
N LEU A 9 13.00 -20.44 11.86
CA LEU A 9 11.61 -20.08 12.21
C LEU A 9 11.43 -18.56 12.21
N ALA A 10 12.29 -17.84 12.95
CA ALA A 10 12.20 -16.40 13.08
C ALA A 10 12.44 -15.67 11.74
N ALA A 11 13.46 -16.13 10.97
CA ALA A 11 13.74 -15.59 9.65
C ALA A 11 12.61 -15.89 8.63
N THR A 12 11.98 -17.07 8.70
CA THR A 12 10.85 -17.46 7.85
C THR A 12 9.61 -16.65 8.19
N MET A 13 9.35 -16.41 9.48
CA MET A 13 8.28 -15.51 9.91
C MET A 13 8.49 -14.09 9.37
N GLY A 14 9.72 -13.56 9.49
CA GLY A 14 10.08 -12.25 8.94
C GLY A 14 9.94 -12.20 7.41
N TYR A 15 10.35 -13.25 6.72
CA TYR A 15 10.18 -13.39 5.27
C TYR A 15 8.71 -13.32 4.85
N HIS A 16 7.82 -14.09 5.49
CA HIS A 16 6.39 -14.06 5.17
C HIS A 16 5.74 -12.72 5.50
N LEU A 17 6.13 -12.07 6.60
CA LEU A 17 5.68 -10.72 6.92
C LEU A 17 6.08 -9.70 5.84
N ALA A 18 7.35 -9.74 5.41
CA ALA A 18 7.85 -8.84 4.37
C ALA A 18 7.17 -9.09 3.01
N MET A 19 6.97 -10.36 2.63
CA MET A 19 6.23 -10.76 1.43
C MET A 19 4.77 -10.30 1.46
N SER A 20 4.17 -10.22 2.64
CA SER A 20 2.79 -9.75 2.83
C SER A 20 2.66 -8.22 2.91
N GLY A 21 3.77 -7.48 2.78
CA GLY A 21 3.78 -6.02 2.77
C GLY A 21 3.98 -5.36 4.14
N ALA A 22 4.54 -6.08 5.12
CA ALA A 22 4.90 -5.49 6.40
C ALA A 22 5.98 -4.40 6.26
N GLU A 23 5.93 -3.43 7.18
CA GLU A 23 6.97 -2.43 7.34
C GLU A 23 8.30 -3.07 7.79
N THR A 24 9.42 -2.58 7.29
CA THR A 24 10.76 -3.09 7.63
C THR A 24 10.99 -3.18 9.14
N PHE A 25 10.69 -2.09 9.85
CA PHE A 25 10.79 -2.07 11.32
C PHE A 25 9.93 -3.14 12.00
N ARG A 26 8.72 -3.42 11.48
CA ARG A 26 7.83 -4.43 12.06
C ARG A 26 8.34 -5.85 11.82
N VAL A 27 8.99 -6.10 10.70
CA VAL A 27 9.67 -7.36 10.42
C VAL A 27 10.77 -7.60 11.45
N GLU A 28 11.65 -6.61 11.66
CA GLU A 28 12.74 -6.68 12.64
C GLU A 28 12.21 -6.87 14.06
N ASP A 29 11.26 -6.05 14.51
CA ASP A 29 10.66 -6.13 15.85
C ASP A 29 10.03 -7.52 16.12
N THR A 30 9.37 -8.11 15.10
CA THR A 30 8.76 -9.44 15.26
C THR A 30 9.82 -10.52 15.43
N ILE A 31 10.89 -10.51 14.62
CA ILE A 31 12.01 -11.45 14.73
C ILE A 31 12.69 -11.34 16.09
N HIS A 32 13.01 -10.11 16.51
CA HIS A 32 13.60 -9.84 17.81
C HIS A 32 12.73 -10.38 18.97
N ARG A 33 11.42 -10.17 18.92
CA ARG A 33 10.49 -10.64 19.96
C ARG A 33 10.44 -12.15 20.04
N ILE A 34 10.40 -12.84 18.90
CA ILE A 34 10.38 -14.31 18.87
C ILE A 34 11.67 -14.84 19.48
N LEU A 35 12.84 -14.42 19.00
CA LEU A 35 14.13 -14.92 19.50
C LEU A 35 14.33 -14.59 20.99
N ARG A 36 13.99 -13.39 21.42
CA ARG A 36 14.05 -12.98 22.84
C ARG A 36 13.09 -13.78 23.71
N ALA A 37 11.92 -14.21 23.21
CA ALA A 37 11.00 -15.05 23.96
C ALA A 37 11.61 -16.41 24.31
N TYR A 38 12.53 -16.93 23.49
CA TYR A 38 13.30 -18.13 23.75
C TYR A 38 14.63 -17.86 24.45
N GLY A 39 14.87 -16.62 24.90
CA GLY A 39 16.08 -16.25 25.66
C GLY A 39 17.32 -16.06 24.78
N VAL A 40 17.16 -15.84 23.47
CA VAL A 40 18.27 -15.65 22.52
C VAL A 40 18.35 -14.18 22.12
N GLU A 41 19.54 -13.60 22.29
CA GLU A 41 19.84 -12.27 21.75
C GLU A 41 20.28 -12.38 20.27
N CYS A 42 19.88 -11.44 19.46
CA CYS A 42 20.13 -11.46 18.01
C CYS A 42 20.27 -10.04 17.46
N GLU A 43 20.97 -9.95 16.34
CA GLU A 43 20.96 -8.77 15.48
C GLU A 43 20.13 -9.08 14.23
N VAL A 44 19.19 -8.20 13.91
CA VAL A 44 18.32 -8.33 12.76
C VAL A 44 18.51 -7.11 11.86
N PHE A 45 18.72 -7.37 10.59
CA PHE A 45 18.76 -6.34 9.56
C PHE A 45 17.81 -6.68 8.44
N ALA A 46 16.80 -5.84 8.25
CA ALA A 46 15.84 -6.00 7.18
C ALA A 46 15.87 -4.78 6.24
N ILE A 47 15.82 -5.06 4.96
CA ILE A 47 15.58 -4.10 3.88
C ILE A 47 14.49 -4.67 2.97
N PRO A 48 13.88 -3.88 2.08
CA PRO A 48 12.79 -4.38 1.24
C PRO A 48 13.10 -5.72 0.53
N ASN A 49 14.33 -5.94 0.12
CA ASN A 49 14.70 -7.13 -0.67
C ASN A 49 15.40 -8.24 0.12
N CYS A 50 15.62 -8.07 1.42
CA CYS A 50 16.37 -9.04 2.22
C CYS A 50 16.06 -8.93 3.70
N VAL A 51 15.98 -10.08 4.37
CA VAL A 51 16.00 -10.19 5.83
C VAL A 51 17.21 -11.02 6.23
N SER A 52 18.01 -10.49 7.15
CA SER A 52 19.18 -11.15 7.72
C SER A 52 19.05 -11.21 9.23
N VAL A 53 19.25 -12.37 9.80
CA VAL A 53 19.22 -12.63 11.23
C VAL A 53 20.54 -13.23 11.64
N SER A 54 21.21 -12.61 12.61
CA SER A 54 22.49 -13.07 13.15
C SER A 54 22.38 -13.23 14.67
N LEU A 55 22.91 -14.30 15.19
CA LEU A 55 23.00 -14.57 16.63
C LEU A 55 24.23 -15.39 16.96
N GLU A 56 24.58 -15.46 18.23
CA GLU A 56 25.60 -16.35 18.76
C GLU A 56 24.96 -17.60 19.37
N ALA A 57 25.31 -18.77 18.84
CA ALA A 57 24.83 -20.04 19.37
C ALA A 57 25.50 -20.34 20.71
N ALA A 58 24.93 -21.26 21.53
CA ALA A 58 25.45 -21.60 22.84
C ALA A 58 26.90 -22.12 22.87
N ASN A 59 27.42 -22.55 21.72
CA ASN A 59 28.82 -22.98 21.55
C ASN A 59 29.78 -21.83 21.18
N GLY A 60 29.33 -20.56 21.24
CA GLY A 60 30.10 -19.39 20.87
C GLY A 60 30.31 -19.20 19.36
N LYS A 61 29.66 -20.01 18.53
CA LYS A 61 29.77 -19.85 17.05
C LYS A 61 28.72 -18.90 16.52
N PRO A 62 29.10 -17.98 15.64
CA PRO A 62 28.12 -17.12 14.97
C PRO A 62 27.25 -17.95 14.03
N LEU A 63 25.94 -17.71 14.07
CA LEU A 63 24.95 -18.27 13.18
C LEU A 63 24.27 -17.12 12.45
N MET A 64 24.20 -17.19 11.13
CA MET A 64 23.53 -16.20 10.32
C MET A 64 22.63 -16.88 9.29
N ILE A 65 21.39 -16.43 9.20
CA ILE A 65 20.43 -16.83 8.18
C ILE A 65 19.98 -15.59 7.41
N MET A 66 20.01 -15.67 6.09
CA MET A 66 19.55 -14.62 5.19
C MET A 66 18.47 -15.17 4.25
N LYS A 67 17.35 -14.45 4.16
CA LYS A 67 16.28 -14.77 3.22
C LYS A 67 16.09 -13.61 2.25
N ARG A 68 16.19 -13.91 0.94
CA ARG A 68 15.95 -12.93 -0.12
C ARG A 68 14.45 -12.79 -0.36
N ILE A 69 13.97 -11.55 -0.40
CA ILE A 69 12.59 -11.19 -0.68
C ILE A 69 12.51 -10.78 -2.15
N GLY A 70 11.89 -11.63 -2.97
CA GLY A 70 11.80 -11.39 -4.43
C GLY A 70 10.59 -10.57 -4.85
N PHE A 71 9.51 -10.61 -4.07
CA PHE A 71 8.24 -9.95 -4.37
C PHE A 71 7.65 -9.34 -3.10
N HIS A 72 6.97 -8.21 -3.24
CA HIS A 72 6.21 -7.58 -2.16
C HIS A 72 4.74 -7.55 -2.55
N GLY A 73 3.93 -8.35 -1.88
CA GLY A 73 2.48 -8.31 -1.96
C GLY A 73 1.86 -7.32 -0.97
N ASN A 74 0.55 -7.21 -1.02
CA ASN A 74 -0.26 -6.50 -0.04
C ASN A 74 -1.34 -7.46 0.48
N ASP A 75 -0.93 -8.55 1.16
CA ASP A 75 -1.84 -9.51 1.77
C ASP A 75 -2.07 -9.16 3.25
N LEU A 76 -3.11 -8.37 3.50
CA LEU A 76 -3.40 -7.87 4.84
C LEU A 76 -4.00 -8.94 5.75
N GLU A 77 -4.62 -10.01 5.20
CA GLU A 77 -5.06 -11.16 6.00
C GLU A 77 -3.86 -11.97 6.51
N ALA A 78 -2.91 -12.27 5.63
CA ALA A 78 -1.67 -12.95 6.04
C ALA A 78 -0.92 -12.14 7.12
N LEU A 79 -0.85 -10.83 6.96
CA LEU A 79 -0.25 -9.91 7.94
C LEU A 79 -0.93 -9.99 9.31
N GLU A 80 -2.28 -10.01 9.35
CA GLU A 80 -3.04 -10.12 10.61
C GLU A 80 -2.79 -11.47 11.28
N LYS A 81 -2.83 -12.58 10.53
CA LYS A 81 -2.63 -13.94 11.04
C LYS A 81 -1.20 -14.17 11.53
N LEU A 82 -0.18 -13.75 10.76
CA LEU A 82 1.23 -13.88 11.15
C LEU A 82 1.54 -13.08 12.42
N ASN A 83 0.97 -11.89 12.57
CA ASN A 83 1.14 -11.11 13.79
C ASN A 83 0.41 -11.74 15.00
N ALA A 84 -0.75 -12.38 14.81
CA ALA A 84 -1.41 -13.14 15.85
C ALA A 84 -0.58 -14.37 16.25
N LEU A 85 -0.04 -15.09 15.26
CA LEU A 85 0.85 -16.23 15.47
C LEU A 85 2.13 -15.84 16.23
N SER A 86 2.79 -14.75 15.83
CA SER A 86 4.02 -14.31 16.53
C SER A 86 3.76 -14.03 18.01
N ARG A 87 2.61 -13.42 18.34
CA ARG A 87 2.20 -13.19 19.73
C ARG A 87 1.92 -14.49 20.47
N ARG A 88 1.30 -15.47 19.82
CA ARG A 88 1.05 -16.79 20.38
C ARG A 88 2.34 -17.53 20.67
N ILE A 89 3.28 -17.57 19.71
CA ILE A 89 4.61 -18.17 19.89
C ILE A 89 5.36 -17.53 21.07
N CYS A 90 5.36 -16.20 21.16
CA CYS A 90 6.01 -15.49 22.27
C CYS A 90 5.36 -15.77 23.64
N ALA A 91 4.04 -16.00 23.69
CA ALA A 91 3.32 -16.26 24.93
C ALA A 91 3.43 -17.71 25.39
N GLU A 92 3.25 -18.67 24.48
CA GLU A 92 3.20 -20.11 24.79
C GLU A 92 4.58 -20.76 24.75
N ARG A 93 5.52 -20.23 23.95
CA ARG A 93 6.89 -20.75 23.78
C ARG A 93 6.92 -22.26 23.49
N PRO A 94 6.19 -22.73 22.46
CA PRO A 94 6.17 -24.14 22.11
C PRO A 94 7.55 -24.63 21.70
N ASP A 95 7.71 -25.94 21.53
CA ASP A 95 8.92 -26.45 20.90
C ASP A 95 9.05 -25.89 19.46
N VAL A 96 10.30 -25.74 18.99
CA VAL A 96 10.57 -25.03 17.73
C VAL A 96 9.92 -25.75 16.53
N ASP A 97 9.91 -27.09 16.54
CA ASP A 97 9.24 -27.90 15.53
C ASP A 97 7.71 -27.64 15.51
N GLU A 98 7.09 -27.53 16.67
CA GLU A 98 5.67 -27.21 16.81
C GLU A 98 5.37 -25.78 16.34
N ALA A 99 6.24 -24.81 16.68
CA ALA A 99 6.11 -23.44 16.21
C ALA A 99 6.22 -23.34 14.68
N MET A 100 7.10 -24.13 14.05
CA MET A 100 7.24 -24.21 12.60
C MET A 100 5.97 -24.79 11.96
N ALA A 101 5.40 -25.86 12.54
CA ALA A 101 4.14 -26.43 12.08
C ALA A 101 2.99 -25.42 12.17
N TRP A 102 2.91 -24.63 13.26
CA TRP A 102 1.92 -23.54 13.37
C TRP A 102 2.09 -22.47 12.30
N LEU A 103 3.33 -22.15 11.92
CA LEU A 103 3.60 -21.20 10.83
C LEU A 103 3.08 -21.73 9.50
N GLU A 104 3.38 -22.99 9.17
CA GLU A 104 2.90 -23.64 7.95
C GLU A 104 1.38 -23.73 7.90
N GLU A 105 0.74 -24.15 9.00
CA GLU A 105 -0.71 -24.19 9.11
C GLU A 105 -1.34 -22.81 8.94
N THR A 106 -0.75 -21.78 9.55
CA THR A 106 -1.22 -20.40 9.44
C THR A 106 -1.15 -19.90 8.01
N MET A 107 -0.07 -20.19 7.29
CA MET A 107 0.08 -19.81 5.88
C MET A 107 -0.92 -20.54 4.98
N GLN A 108 -1.15 -21.83 5.20
CA GLN A 108 -2.16 -22.60 4.47
C GLN A 108 -3.59 -22.14 4.78
N ALA A 109 -3.85 -21.66 6.00
CA ALA A 109 -5.16 -21.15 6.40
C ALA A 109 -5.46 -19.74 5.88
N CYS A 110 -4.47 -19.02 5.29
CA CYS A 110 -4.70 -17.72 4.69
C CYS A 110 -5.64 -17.86 3.48
N ARG A 111 -6.74 -17.11 3.54
CA ARG A 111 -7.76 -17.12 2.48
C ARG A 111 -7.42 -16.04 1.46
N SER A 112 -7.49 -16.37 0.18
CA SER A 112 -7.44 -15.40 -0.89
C SER A 112 -8.80 -15.30 -1.57
N TYR A 113 -9.18 -14.11 -2.00
CA TYR A 113 -10.37 -13.95 -2.81
C TYR A 113 -10.23 -14.72 -4.14
N SER A 114 -11.35 -15.25 -4.62
CA SER A 114 -11.38 -15.90 -5.93
C SER A 114 -10.96 -14.94 -7.04
N THR A 115 -10.46 -15.47 -8.14
CA THR A 115 -10.01 -14.68 -9.30
C THR A 115 -11.10 -13.72 -9.82
N GLY A 116 -12.38 -14.17 -9.83
CA GLY A 116 -13.49 -13.33 -10.26
C GLY A 116 -13.74 -12.16 -9.31
N VAL A 117 -13.64 -12.40 -8.00
CA VAL A 117 -13.78 -11.33 -6.98
C VAL A 117 -12.62 -10.34 -7.08
N PHE A 118 -11.39 -10.81 -7.33
CA PHE A 118 -10.24 -9.93 -7.57
C PHE A 118 -10.48 -8.98 -8.77
N TYR A 119 -11.01 -9.49 -9.89
CA TYR A 119 -11.36 -8.65 -11.04
C TYR A 119 -12.47 -7.65 -10.71
N LEU A 120 -13.48 -8.08 -9.93
CA LEU A 120 -14.50 -7.15 -9.42
C LEU A 120 -13.86 -6.04 -8.57
N GLY A 121 -12.90 -6.37 -7.70
CA GLY A 121 -12.15 -5.39 -6.93
C GLY A 121 -11.47 -4.34 -7.82
N SER A 122 -10.82 -4.78 -8.89
CA SER A 122 -10.16 -3.89 -9.86
C SER A 122 -11.17 -2.95 -10.55
N VAL A 123 -12.34 -3.48 -10.94
CA VAL A 123 -13.45 -2.68 -11.51
C VAL A 123 -13.92 -1.61 -10.53
N LEU A 124 -14.14 -1.98 -9.26
CA LEU A 124 -14.64 -1.06 -8.23
C LEU A 124 -13.64 0.07 -7.93
N VAL A 125 -12.35 -0.23 -7.93
CA VAL A 125 -11.31 0.81 -7.75
C VAL A 125 -11.37 1.82 -8.89
N GLY A 126 -11.33 1.37 -10.14
CA GLY A 126 -11.39 2.26 -11.31
C GLY A 126 -12.63 3.15 -11.31
N LEU A 127 -13.81 2.52 -11.10
CA LEU A 127 -15.10 3.18 -11.05
C LEU A 127 -15.16 4.25 -9.95
N GLY A 128 -14.77 3.88 -8.71
CA GLY A 128 -14.84 4.78 -7.56
C GLY A 128 -13.88 5.97 -7.71
N PHE A 129 -12.62 5.72 -8.03
CA PHE A 129 -11.64 6.81 -8.10
C PHE A 129 -11.80 7.70 -9.34
N CYS A 130 -12.36 7.23 -10.45
CA CYS A 130 -12.71 8.08 -11.59
C CYS A 130 -13.64 9.22 -11.16
N LEU A 131 -14.68 8.93 -10.39
CA LEU A 131 -15.61 9.95 -9.89
C LEU A 131 -14.93 10.92 -8.92
N VAL A 132 -14.01 10.43 -8.07
CA VAL A 132 -13.20 11.28 -7.18
C VAL A 132 -12.35 12.27 -7.97
N PHE A 133 -11.84 11.87 -9.12
CA PHE A 133 -11.04 12.73 -10.02
C PHE A 133 -11.88 13.56 -11.01
N GLY A 134 -13.20 13.60 -10.83
CA GLY A 134 -14.09 14.48 -11.58
C GLY A 134 -14.57 13.92 -12.91
N GLY A 135 -14.51 12.61 -13.14
CA GLY A 135 -15.12 11.95 -14.29
C GLY A 135 -16.64 11.93 -14.22
N THR A 136 -17.31 11.84 -15.36
CA THR A 136 -18.74 11.65 -15.48
C THR A 136 -19.14 10.20 -15.10
N LEU A 137 -20.42 9.90 -14.98
CA LEU A 137 -20.87 8.52 -14.73
C LEU A 137 -20.52 7.57 -15.88
N LEU A 138 -20.49 8.09 -17.12
CA LEU A 138 -20.07 7.32 -18.28
C LEU A 138 -18.57 7.01 -18.22
N ASP A 139 -17.75 8.00 -17.85
CA ASP A 139 -16.30 7.82 -17.65
C ASP A 139 -16.00 6.82 -16.55
N CYS A 140 -16.83 6.79 -15.48
CA CYS A 140 -16.69 5.80 -14.41
C CYS A 140 -16.90 4.36 -14.92
N LEU A 141 -17.85 4.14 -15.83
CA LEU A 141 -18.05 2.81 -16.44
C LEU A 141 -16.83 2.39 -17.27
N TRP A 142 -16.27 3.32 -18.05
CA TRP A 142 -15.04 3.08 -18.79
C TRP A 142 -13.86 2.80 -17.85
N ALA A 143 -13.71 3.59 -16.78
CA ALA A 143 -12.67 3.37 -15.77
C ALA A 143 -12.78 2.01 -15.09
N GLY A 144 -14.00 1.55 -14.83
CA GLY A 144 -14.24 0.18 -14.35
C GLY A 144 -13.76 -0.89 -15.34
N ALA A 145 -14.07 -0.72 -16.64
CA ALA A 145 -13.59 -1.63 -17.68
C ALA A 145 -12.05 -1.61 -17.81
N MET A 146 -11.43 -0.43 -17.70
CA MET A 146 -9.98 -0.27 -17.66
C MET A 146 -9.35 -0.93 -16.42
N GLY A 147 -10.00 -0.81 -15.26
CA GLY A 147 -9.58 -1.52 -14.05
C GLY A 147 -9.60 -3.04 -14.23
N LEU A 148 -10.59 -3.57 -14.95
CA LEU A 148 -10.63 -4.99 -15.32
C LEU A 148 -9.44 -5.38 -16.21
N ILE A 149 -9.11 -4.56 -17.23
CA ILE A 149 -7.97 -4.79 -18.11
C ILE A 149 -6.66 -4.84 -17.30
N ILE A 150 -6.47 -3.88 -16.38
CA ILE A 150 -5.31 -3.89 -15.47
C ILE A 150 -5.27 -5.19 -14.68
N GLY A 151 -6.37 -5.58 -14.04
CA GLY A 151 -6.42 -6.81 -13.24
C GLY A 151 -6.13 -8.07 -14.05
N LEU A 152 -6.59 -8.15 -15.30
CA LEU A 152 -6.32 -9.28 -16.19
C LEU A 152 -4.83 -9.34 -16.56
N ILE A 153 -4.23 -8.21 -16.96
CA ILE A 153 -2.84 -8.16 -17.42
C ILE A 153 -1.88 -8.39 -16.26
N THR A 154 -2.06 -7.73 -15.13
CA THR A 154 -1.18 -7.90 -13.97
C THR A 154 -1.19 -9.35 -13.52
N ARG A 155 -2.37 -9.97 -13.38
CA ARG A 155 -2.46 -11.38 -12.96
C ARG A 155 -1.90 -12.36 -13.99
N PHE A 156 -2.01 -12.04 -15.28
CA PHE A 156 -1.38 -12.85 -16.33
C PHE A 156 0.15 -12.74 -16.26
N MET A 157 0.67 -11.53 -16.11
CA MET A 157 2.11 -11.28 -16.03
C MET A 157 2.73 -11.84 -14.75
N ASP A 158 2.01 -11.78 -13.62
CA ASP A 158 2.44 -12.40 -12.36
C ASP A 158 2.59 -13.91 -12.47
N LYS A 159 1.67 -14.59 -13.19
CA LYS A 159 1.78 -16.03 -13.45
C LYS A 159 2.98 -16.40 -14.33
N GLN A 160 3.47 -15.48 -15.16
CA GLN A 160 4.64 -15.64 -15.99
C GLN A 160 5.94 -15.23 -15.28
N GLU A 161 5.86 -14.84 -14.00
CA GLU A 161 7.00 -14.30 -13.24
C GLU A 161 7.70 -13.14 -13.96
N ALA A 162 6.91 -12.34 -14.69
CA ALA A 162 7.42 -11.26 -15.51
C ALA A 162 7.97 -10.12 -14.64
N ASN A 163 8.93 -9.39 -15.20
CA ASN A 163 9.49 -8.23 -14.52
C ASN A 163 8.39 -7.19 -14.22
N PRO A 164 8.26 -6.69 -12.98
CA PRO A 164 7.22 -5.74 -12.57
C PRO A 164 7.16 -4.47 -13.41
N PHE A 165 8.30 -3.96 -13.89
CA PHE A 165 8.34 -2.78 -14.76
C PHE A 165 7.59 -3.02 -16.08
N PHE A 166 7.85 -4.15 -16.75
CA PHE A 166 7.17 -4.49 -18.01
C PHE A 166 5.70 -4.86 -17.78
N SER A 167 5.38 -5.51 -16.67
CA SER A 167 3.99 -5.79 -16.28
C SER A 167 3.20 -4.50 -16.14
N THR A 168 3.73 -3.53 -15.40
CA THR A 168 3.10 -2.21 -15.20
C THR A 168 2.99 -1.42 -16.52
N LEU A 169 4.06 -1.40 -17.32
CA LEU A 169 4.06 -0.72 -18.61
C LEU A 169 2.99 -1.28 -19.55
N LEU A 170 2.91 -2.61 -19.67
CA LEU A 170 1.92 -3.27 -20.52
C LEU A 170 0.51 -3.04 -20.02
N ALA A 171 0.28 -3.14 -18.70
CA ALA A 171 -1.02 -2.89 -18.10
C ALA A 171 -1.49 -1.44 -18.34
N ALA A 172 -0.60 -0.46 -18.15
CA ALA A 172 -0.88 0.95 -18.40
C ALA A 172 -1.18 1.24 -19.88
N CYS A 173 -0.41 0.65 -20.80
CA CYS A 173 -0.63 0.81 -22.24
C CYS A 173 -1.98 0.21 -22.68
N CYS A 174 -2.22 -1.06 -22.31
CA CYS A 174 -3.44 -1.75 -22.75
C CYS A 174 -4.72 -1.18 -22.15
N MET A 175 -4.66 -0.59 -20.94
CA MET A 175 -5.85 0.06 -20.38
C MET A 175 -6.09 1.46 -20.95
N ALA A 176 -5.03 2.20 -21.32
CA ALA A 176 -5.16 3.55 -21.87
C ALA A 176 -5.62 3.55 -23.34
N LEU A 177 -5.28 2.52 -24.11
CA LEU A 177 -5.71 2.38 -25.51
C LEU A 177 -7.23 2.53 -25.70
N PRO A 178 -8.09 1.74 -25.03
CA PRO A 178 -9.55 1.89 -25.18
C PRO A 178 -10.06 3.24 -24.68
N ALA A 179 -9.39 3.86 -23.68
CA ALA A 179 -9.76 5.19 -23.20
C ALA A 179 -9.59 6.26 -24.31
N TYR A 180 -8.42 6.30 -24.94
CA TYR A 180 -8.15 7.28 -26.01
C TYR A 180 -8.98 7.01 -27.27
N ILE A 181 -9.24 5.75 -27.61
CA ILE A 181 -10.13 5.39 -28.73
C ILE A 181 -11.57 5.86 -28.42
N ALA A 182 -12.09 5.59 -27.22
CA ALA A 182 -13.41 5.99 -26.81
C ALA A 182 -13.57 7.52 -26.77
N ALA A 183 -12.55 8.23 -26.28
CA ALA A 183 -12.53 9.70 -26.31
C ALA A 183 -12.55 10.26 -27.74
N GLY A 184 -11.73 9.71 -28.63
CA GLY A 184 -11.70 10.12 -30.06
C GLY A 184 -13.00 9.80 -30.81
N LEU A 185 -13.77 8.82 -30.35
CA LEU A 185 -15.11 8.51 -30.90
C LEU A 185 -16.24 9.32 -30.24
N GLY A 186 -15.92 10.18 -29.25
CA GLY A 186 -16.94 10.95 -28.51
C GLY A 186 -17.77 10.10 -27.53
N LEU A 187 -17.25 8.95 -27.13
CA LEU A 187 -17.90 8.01 -26.17
C LEU A 187 -17.43 8.21 -24.74
N MET A 188 -16.58 9.21 -24.47
CA MET A 188 -16.01 9.53 -23.17
C MET A 188 -15.83 11.05 -23.07
N ASP A 189 -16.20 11.62 -21.92
CA ASP A 189 -16.15 13.06 -21.69
C ASP A 189 -14.82 13.51 -21.05
N SER A 190 -14.26 12.67 -20.15
CA SER A 190 -13.04 12.94 -19.41
C SER A 190 -12.10 11.72 -19.40
N PRO A 191 -11.30 11.51 -20.46
CA PRO A 191 -10.37 10.41 -20.53
C PRO A 191 -9.32 10.46 -19.40
N ASP A 192 -8.86 11.65 -19.01
CA ASP A 192 -7.87 11.81 -17.96
C ASP A 192 -8.39 11.31 -16.60
N ALA A 193 -9.62 11.72 -16.23
CA ALA A 193 -10.21 11.26 -14.96
C ALA A 193 -10.43 9.73 -14.96
N ALA A 194 -10.82 9.16 -16.09
CA ALA A 194 -11.02 7.72 -16.21
C ALA A 194 -9.69 6.95 -16.15
N ILE A 195 -8.67 7.42 -16.86
CA ILE A 195 -7.31 6.83 -16.85
C ILE A 195 -6.73 6.89 -15.44
N ILE A 196 -6.75 8.07 -14.79
CA ILE A 196 -6.20 8.23 -13.43
C ILE A 196 -6.96 7.37 -12.43
N GLY A 197 -8.30 7.31 -12.53
CA GLY A 197 -9.13 6.46 -11.69
C GLY A 197 -8.75 4.99 -11.78
N ALA A 198 -8.55 4.46 -12.98
CA ALA A 198 -8.10 3.09 -13.21
C ALA A 198 -6.64 2.88 -12.76
N LEU A 199 -5.76 3.86 -13.01
CA LEU A 199 -4.35 3.82 -12.63
C LEU A 199 -4.14 3.74 -11.12
N MET A 200 -5.10 4.11 -10.28
CA MET A 200 -4.98 3.97 -8.82
C MET A 200 -4.63 2.55 -8.38
N ILE A 201 -4.90 1.53 -9.22
CA ILE A 201 -4.50 0.14 -8.97
C ILE A 201 -2.98 -0.04 -9.13
N LEU A 202 -2.36 0.65 -10.08
CA LEU A 202 -0.93 0.52 -10.43
C LEU A 202 -0.05 1.52 -9.71
N VAL A 203 -0.62 2.67 -9.33
CA VAL A 203 0.17 3.79 -8.80
C VAL A 203 0.78 3.44 -7.44
N PRO A 204 2.09 3.69 -7.26
CA PRO A 204 2.82 3.34 -6.05
C PRO A 204 2.60 4.34 -4.91
N GLY A 205 1.33 4.66 -4.60
CA GLY A 205 0.99 5.64 -3.56
C GLY A 205 1.45 5.22 -2.16
N LEU A 206 1.19 3.97 -1.78
CA LEU A 206 1.70 3.42 -0.51
C LEU A 206 3.23 3.37 -0.45
N PRO A 207 3.93 2.86 -1.46
CA PRO A 207 5.39 2.88 -1.45
C PRO A 207 6.01 4.27 -1.29
N ILE A 208 5.46 5.32 -1.92
CA ILE A 208 6.01 6.68 -1.75
C ILE A 208 5.80 7.22 -0.34
N THR A 209 4.62 7.02 0.25
CA THR A 209 4.33 7.44 1.64
C THR A 209 5.18 6.65 2.63
N ASN A 210 5.34 5.35 2.43
CA ASN A 210 6.18 4.51 3.26
C ASN A 210 7.66 4.86 3.13
N SER A 211 8.14 5.22 1.93
CA SER A 211 9.52 5.65 1.74
C SER A 211 9.83 6.94 2.51
N MET A 212 8.93 7.92 2.47
CA MET A 212 9.08 9.15 3.24
C MET A 212 9.08 8.88 4.75
N ARG A 213 8.22 7.97 5.20
CA ARG A 213 8.18 7.55 6.60
C ARG A 213 9.46 6.84 7.03
N ASP A 214 9.97 5.91 6.23
CA ASP A 214 11.21 5.16 6.52
C ASP A 214 12.41 6.14 6.61
N ILE A 215 12.50 7.10 5.68
CA ILE A 215 13.55 8.15 5.70
C ILE A 215 13.46 9.01 6.98
N ILE A 216 12.26 9.50 7.32
CA ILE A 216 12.06 10.35 8.51
C ILE A 216 12.34 9.55 9.79
N TYR A 217 12.07 8.25 9.79
CA TYR A 217 12.29 7.37 10.93
C TYR A 217 13.77 7.01 11.13
N GLY A 218 14.62 7.25 10.12
CA GLY A 218 16.05 6.97 10.14
C GLY A 218 16.47 5.71 9.38
N ASP A 219 15.51 4.97 8.82
CA ASP A 219 15.77 3.81 7.96
C ASP A 219 15.96 4.26 6.49
N THR A 220 17.00 5.05 6.28
CA THR A 220 17.27 5.72 5.00
C THR A 220 17.47 4.73 3.86
N ASN A 221 18.12 3.58 4.10
CA ASN A 221 18.38 2.58 3.07
C ASN A 221 17.06 2.02 2.51
N SER A 222 16.15 1.61 3.38
CA SER A 222 14.82 1.13 2.98
C SER A 222 14.03 2.20 2.25
N GLY A 223 14.09 3.44 2.75
CA GLY A 223 13.44 4.58 2.11
C GLY A 223 13.93 4.84 0.70
N ILE A 224 15.24 4.88 0.47
CA ILE A 224 15.84 5.10 -0.86
C ILE A 224 15.46 3.98 -1.84
N ILE A 225 15.54 2.71 -1.41
CA ILE A 225 15.15 1.57 -2.25
C ILE A 225 13.69 1.72 -2.72
N ARG A 226 12.78 2.12 -1.82
CA ARG A 226 11.36 2.36 -2.16
C ARG A 226 11.18 3.55 -3.09
N VAL A 227 11.93 4.65 -2.91
CA VAL A 227 11.90 5.81 -3.84
C VAL A 227 12.26 5.37 -5.25
N VAL A 228 13.33 4.60 -5.42
CA VAL A 228 13.73 4.08 -6.74
C VAL A 228 12.63 3.21 -7.36
N GLN A 229 12.01 2.33 -6.58
CA GLN A 229 10.88 1.51 -7.03
C GLN A 229 9.68 2.37 -7.48
N VAL A 230 9.36 3.43 -6.72
CA VAL A 230 8.29 4.39 -7.08
C VAL A 230 8.58 5.07 -8.40
N ILE A 231 9.82 5.57 -8.59
CA ILE A 231 10.23 6.23 -9.83
C ILE A 231 10.13 5.28 -11.03
N LEU A 232 10.61 4.05 -10.89
CA LEU A 232 10.53 3.05 -11.96
C LEU A 232 9.07 2.70 -12.30
N THR A 233 8.21 2.51 -11.30
CA THR A 233 6.79 2.23 -11.52
C THR A 233 6.09 3.40 -12.19
N ALA A 234 6.34 4.63 -11.73
CA ALA A 234 5.78 5.84 -12.34
C ALA A 234 6.23 6.01 -13.79
N LEU A 235 7.51 5.74 -14.07
CA LEU A 235 8.05 5.78 -15.44
C LEU A 235 7.38 4.72 -16.32
N ALA A 236 7.20 3.50 -15.83
CA ALA A 236 6.51 2.44 -16.57
C ALA A 236 5.06 2.83 -16.92
N ILE A 237 4.33 3.41 -15.97
CA ILE A 237 2.96 3.92 -16.18
C ILE A 237 2.97 5.00 -17.27
N ALA A 238 3.83 6.01 -17.13
CA ALA A 238 3.88 7.13 -18.07
C ALA A 238 4.30 6.70 -19.48
N LEU A 239 5.28 5.82 -19.61
CA LEU A 239 5.68 5.25 -20.91
C LEU A 239 4.57 4.41 -21.53
N GLY A 240 3.86 3.60 -20.72
CA GLY A 240 2.72 2.81 -21.19
C GLY A 240 1.57 3.66 -21.70
N THR A 241 1.16 4.67 -20.92
CA THR A 241 0.09 5.59 -21.32
C THR A 241 0.50 6.47 -22.51
N ALA A 242 1.74 6.95 -22.57
CA ALA A 242 2.27 7.72 -23.70
C ALA A 242 2.31 6.87 -24.98
N ALA A 243 2.70 5.60 -24.90
CA ALA A 243 2.66 4.68 -26.04
C ALA A 243 1.24 4.52 -26.58
N ALA A 244 0.25 4.34 -25.69
CA ALA A 244 -1.15 4.26 -26.07
C ALA A 244 -1.63 5.57 -26.75
N TRP A 245 -1.25 6.73 -26.20
CA TRP A 245 -1.52 8.04 -26.75
C TRP A 245 -0.97 8.18 -28.20
N HIS A 246 0.30 7.92 -28.40
CA HIS A 246 0.93 8.02 -29.71
C HIS A 246 0.34 7.06 -30.76
N LEU A 247 -0.11 5.88 -30.33
CA LEU A 247 -0.77 4.93 -31.22
C LEU A 247 -2.16 5.38 -31.66
N THR A 248 -2.83 6.23 -30.86
CA THR A 248 -4.23 6.64 -31.09
C THR A 248 -4.36 8.03 -31.67
N THR A 249 -3.51 9.00 -31.31
CA THR A 249 -3.63 10.41 -31.75
C THR A 249 -3.47 10.63 -33.26
N GLY A 250 -2.74 9.76 -33.95
CA GLY A 250 -2.61 9.78 -35.41
C GLY A 250 -3.92 9.41 -36.16
N VAL A 251 -4.87 8.79 -35.46
CA VAL A 251 -6.15 8.27 -36.03
C VAL A 251 -7.34 9.05 -35.51
N TYR A 252 -7.34 9.42 -34.24
CA TYR A 252 -8.45 10.08 -33.55
C TYR A 252 -7.96 11.41 -33.00
N GLY A 253 -8.60 12.51 -33.43
CA GLY A 253 -8.36 13.84 -32.84
C GLY A 253 -8.76 13.83 -31.35
N LEU A 254 -8.05 14.61 -30.52
CA LEU A 254 -8.40 14.68 -29.08
C LEU A 254 -9.47 15.75 -28.86
N THR A 255 -10.50 15.36 -28.12
CA THR A 255 -11.47 16.27 -27.51
C THR A 255 -10.98 16.72 -26.16
N GLY A 256 -11.22 17.98 -25.77
CA GLY A 256 -10.85 18.51 -24.47
C GLY A 256 -11.47 17.69 -23.34
N SER A 257 -10.72 17.55 -22.22
CA SER A 257 -11.20 16.87 -21.00
C SER A 257 -12.10 17.81 -20.20
N THR A 258 -13.30 17.35 -19.83
CA THR A 258 -14.23 18.07 -18.95
C THR A 258 -14.23 17.43 -17.56
N THR A 259 -13.88 18.21 -16.53
CA THR A 259 -13.95 17.73 -15.15
C THR A 259 -15.24 18.20 -14.48
N VAL A 260 -15.90 17.30 -13.75
CA VAL A 260 -17.11 17.58 -12.98
C VAL A 260 -16.76 17.76 -11.51
N SER A 261 -17.23 18.86 -10.91
CA SER A 261 -17.13 19.04 -9.46
C SER A 261 -18.32 18.35 -8.78
N TRP A 262 -18.08 17.16 -8.25
CA TRP A 262 -19.10 16.38 -7.58
C TRP A 262 -19.38 16.85 -6.16
N HIS A 263 -20.65 16.80 -5.74
CA HIS A 263 -21.05 17.07 -4.37
C HIS A 263 -20.32 16.11 -3.39
N PRO A 264 -19.93 16.57 -2.17
CA PRO A 264 -19.20 15.74 -1.22
C PRO A 264 -19.83 14.38 -0.91
N LEU A 265 -21.17 14.27 -0.91
CA LEU A 265 -21.85 12.99 -0.71
C LEU A 265 -21.61 12.01 -1.88
N ALA A 266 -21.55 12.49 -3.11
CA ALA A 266 -21.23 11.66 -4.27
C ALA A 266 -19.77 11.17 -4.18
N GLN A 267 -18.85 12.03 -3.78
CA GLN A 267 -17.46 11.66 -3.53
C GLN A 267 -17.34 10.64 -2.37
N ALA A 268 -18.14 10.77 -1.30
CA ALA A 268 -18.16 9.79 -0.22
C ALA A 268 -18.60 8.39 -0.72
N ILE A 269 -19.62 8.32 -1.58
CA ILE A 269 -20.06 7.07 -2.21
C ILE A 269 -18.96 6.52 -3.12
N ALA A 270 -18.30 7.37 -3.88
CA ALA A 270 -17.21 7.00 -4.76
C ALA A 270 -16.02 6.40 -3.99
N VAL A 271 -15.59 7.05 -2.91
CA VAL A 271 -14.54 6.53 -2.03
C VAL A 271 -14.98 5.23 -1.35
N PHE A 272 -16.24 5.12 -0.93
CA PHE A 272 -16.78 3.86 -0.40
C PHE A 272 -16.58 2.72 -1.40
N VAL A 273 -16.99 2.92 -2.66
CA VAL A 273 -16.84 1.93 -3.74
C VAL A 273 -15.37 1.60 -4.00
N GLY A 274 -14.51 2.62 -4.11
CA GLY A 274 -13.07 2.45 -4.32
C GLY A 274 -12.39 1.69 -3.16
N CYS A 275 -12.72 2.03 -1.92
CA CYS A 275 -12.20 1.32 -0.73
C CYS A 275 -12.71 -0.12 -0.65
N CYS A 276 -13.96 -0.43 -1.07
CA CYS A 276 -14.43 -1.81 -1.22
C CYS A 276 -13.54 -2.58 -2.21
N GLY A 277 -13.22 -1.98 -3.35
CA GLY A 277 -12.31 -2.56 -4.33
C GLY A 277 -10.92 -2.83 -3.75
N PHE A 278 -10.33 -1.87 -3.05
CA PHE A 278 -9.02 -2.05 -2.43
C PHE A 278 -9.02 -3.07 -1.28
N CYS A 279 -10.10 -3.19 -0.49
CA CYS A 279 -10.22 -4.26 0.49
C CYS A 279 -10.12 -5.64 -0.17
N ILE A 280 -10.71 -5.80 -1.35
CA ILE A 280 -10.60 -7.04 -2.14
C ILE A 280 -9.18 -7.23 -2.65
N LEU A 281 -8.57 -6.21 -3.27
CA LEU A 281 -7.23 -6.28 -3.86
C LEU A 281 -6.14 -6.56 -2.81
N PHE A 282 -6.31 -6.03 -1.59
CA PHE A 282 -5.39 -6.21 -0.47
C PHE A 282 -5.79 -7.33 0.48
N ASN A 283 -6.74 -8.16 0.06
CA ASN A 283 -7.13 -9.37 0.75
C ASN A 283 -7.62 -9.14 2.20
N VAL A 284 -8.42 -8.08 2.42
CA VAL A 284 -9.01 -7.77 3.73
C VAL A 284 -10.34 -8.48 3.88
N HIS A 285 -10.50 -9.30 4.92
CA HIS A 285 -11.69 -10.11 5.14
C HIS A 285 -12.52 -9.71 6.37
N GLY A 286 -13.79 -10.11 6.37
CA GLY A 286 -14.66 -10.05 7.53
C GLY A 286 -15.03 -8.64 8.00
N ARG A 287 -15.25 -8.49 9.32
CA ARG A 287 -15.65 -7.20 9.94
C ARG A 287 -14.60 -6.10 9.80
N GLY A 288 -13.32 -6.49 9.61
CA GLY A 288 -12.22 -5.56 9.37
C GLY A 288 -12.42 -4.74 8.11
N CYS A 289 -12.91 -5.36 7.04
CA CYS A 289 -13.21 -4.71 5.76
C CYS A 289 -14.17 -3.51 5.94
N VAL A 290 -15.29 -3.70 6.64
CA VAL A 290 -16.28 -2.63 6.88
C VAL A 290 -15.65 -1.44 7.64
N LEU A 291 -14.88 -1.74 8.68
CA LEU A 291 -14.21 -0.68 9.45
C LEU A 291 -13.15 0.05 8.61
N CYS A 292 -12.39 -0.66 7.78
CA CYS A 292 -11.44 -0.04 6.85
C CYS A 292 -12.14 0.93 5.88
N ILE A 293 -13.26 0.52 5.30
CA ILE A 293 -14.04 1.35 4.36
C ILE A 293 -14.60 2.59 5.04
N ILE A 294 -15.21 2.43 6.24
CA ILE A 294 -15.70 3.57 7.03
C ILE A 294 -14.57 4.56 7.33
N GLY A 295 -13.40 4.05 7.72
CA GLY A 295 -12.22 4.88 7.95
C GLY A 295 -11.80 5.65 6.69
N GLY A 296 -11.74 5.00 5.53
CA GLY A 296 -11.37 5.63 4.26
C GLY A 296 -12.33 6.75 3.86
N VAL A 297 -13.65 6.50 3.96
CA VAL A 297 -14.67 7.52 3.67
C VAL A 297 -14.56 8.69 4.66
N ALA A 298 -14.43 8.41 5.96
CA ALA A 298 -14.30 9.47 6.97
C ALA A 298 -13.04 10.33 6.75
N THR A 299 -11.92 9.70 6.40
CA THR A 299 -10.66 10.40 6.09
C THR A 299 -10.80 11.33 4.89
N TRP A 300 -11.44 10.86 3.82
CA TRP A 300 -11.69 11.70 2.64
C TRP A 300 -12.61 12.88 2.96
N MET A 301 -13.69 12.64 3.70
CA MET A 301 -14.61 13.69 4.11
C MET A 301 -13.95 14.76 4.98
N LEU A 302 -13.03 14.35 5.86
CA LEU A 302 -12.22 15.28 6.65
C LEU A 302 -11.25 16.08 5.78
N TYR A 303 -10.61 15.45 4.81
CA TYR A 303 -9.77 16.16 3.83
C TYR A 303 -10.55 17.25 3.10
N LEU A 304 -11.76 16.93 2.60
CA LEU A 304 -12.62 17.92 1.95
C LEU A 304 -13.06 19.04 2.91
N LEU A 305 -13.34 18.70 4.15
CA LEU A 305 -13.71 19.68 5.18
C LEU A 305 -12.57 20.67 5.45
N TRP A 306 -11.34 20.18 5.63
CA TRP A 306 -10.18 21.04 5.84
C TRP A 306 -9.90 21.94 4.63
N GLY A 307 -10.04 21.41 3.41
CA GLY A 307 -9.96 22.22 2.19
C GLY A 307 -11.03 23.32 2.13
N ALA A 308 -12.27 22.99 2.52
CA ALA A 308 -13.38 23.96 2.58
C ALA A 308 -13.16 25.03 3.66
N LEU A 309 -12.42 24.73 4.73
CA LEU A 309 -12.02 25.68 5.77
C LEU A 309 -10.83 26.57 5.38
N GLY A 310 -10.30 26.41 4.15
CA GLY A 310 -9.20 27.23 3.62
C GLY A 310 -7.79 26.72 3.91
N CYS A 311 -7.66 25.49 4.40
CA CYS A 311 -6.34 24.86 4.54
C CYS A 311 -5.72 24.61 3.16
N ASP A 312 -4.40 24.78 3.08
CA ASP A 312 -3.65 24.37 1.89
C ASP A 312 -3.62 22.83 1.75
N ILE A 313 -3.16 22.35 0.58
CA ILE A 313 -3.15 20.93 0.26
C ILE A 313 -2.31 20.12 1.28
N TYR A 314 -1.21 20.68 1.78
CA TYR A 314 -0.32 19.98 2.72
C TYR A 314 -0.95 19.86 4.11
N ALA A 315 -1.52 20.95 4.63
CA ALA A 315 -2.19 20.97 5.91
C ALA A 315 -3.45 20.08 5.90
N ALA A 316 -4.26 20.13 4.85
CA ALA A 316 -5.44 19.30 4.72
C ALA A 316 -5.08 17.80 4.72
N ASN A 317 -4.03 17.41 3.99
CA ASN A 317 -3.51 16.03 3.99
C ASN A 317 -2.91 15.63 5.35
N LEU A 318 -2.17 16.52 6.02
CA LEU A 318 -1.61 16.27 7.35
C LEU A 318 -2.71 15.96 8.37
N PHE A 319 -3.74 16.83 8.46
CA PHE A 319 -4.83 16.64 9.42
C PHE A 319 -5.67 15.40 9.10
N ALA A 320 -5.92 15.11 7.84
CA ALA A 320 -6.61 13.89 7.44
C ALA A 320 -5.77 12.63 7.74
N ALA A 321 -4.45 12.69 7.58
CA ALA A 321 -3.54 11.59 7.93
C ALA A 321 -3.45 11.37 9.45
N LEU A 322 -3.44 12.43 10.25
CA LEU A 322 -3.54 12.33 11.71
C LEU A 322 -4.79 11.57 12.14
N PHE A 323 -5.94 11.91 11.54
CA PHE A 323 -7.18 11.18 11.79
C PHE A 323 -7.09 9.73 11.34
N ALA A 324 -6.60 9.44 10.13
CA ALA A 324 -6.44 8.10 9.59
C ALA A 324 -5.60 7.21 10.50
N ALA A 325 -4.47 7.73 10.98
CA ALA A 325 -3.58 7.03 11.88
C ALA A 325 -4.21 6.81 13.26
N LEU A 326 -4.88 7.82 13.82
CA LEU A 326 -5.60 7.71 15.09
C LEU A 326 -6.71 6.67 15.01
N TYR A 327 -7.50 6.71 13.95
CA TYR A 327 -8.56 5.74 13.69
C TYR A 327 -8.00 4.31 13.62
N ALA A 328 -6.92 4.09 12.85
CA ALA A 328 -6.27 2.80 12.71
C ALA A 328 -5.75 2.26 14.05
N GLU A 329 -5.11 3.11 14.87
CA GLU A 329 -4.60 2.72 16.19
C GLU A 329 -5.73 2.40 17.19
N VAL A 330 -6.85 3.10 17.13
CA VAL A 330 -8.03 2.82 17.97
C VAL A 330 -8.68 1.51 17.55
N MET A 331 -8.92 1.32 16.24
CA MET A 331 -9.55 0.09 15.72
C MET A 331 -8.69 -1.14 15.99
N ALA A 332 -7.38 -1.02 15.89
CA ALA A 332 -6.43 -2.08 16.22
C ALA A 332 -6.57 -2.56 17.68
N ARG A 333 -6.78 -1.62 18.62
CA ARG A 333 -6.98 -1.95 20.03
C ARG A 333 -8.34 -2.56 20.30
N VAL A 334 -9.39 -2.01 19.70
CA VAL A 334 -10.77 -2.53 19.83
C VAL A 334 -10.84 -3.97 19.34
N ARG A 335 -10.19 -4.27 18.22
CA ARG A 335 -10.21 -5.61 17.61
C ARG A 335 -9.04 -6.50 18.02
N LYS A 336 -8.06 -5.99 18.77
CA LYS A 336 -6.84 -6.71 19.19
C LYS A 336 -6.05 -7.27 17.97
N CYS A 337 -5.98 -6.52 16.89
CA CYS A 337 -5.28 -6.85 15.65
C CYS A 337 -4.25 -5.76 15.27
N PRO A 338 -3.41 -5.96 14.27
CA PRO A 338 -2.48 -4.94 13.79
C PRO A 338 -3.20 -3.68 13.29
N SER A 339 -2.57 -2.50 13.44
CA SER A 339 -3.11 -1.23 12.92
C SER A 339 -2.93 -1.08 11.39
N MET A 340 -1.98 -1.84 10.80
CA MET A 340 -1.62 -1.71 9.38
C MET A 340 -2.80 -1.90 8.40
N PRO A 341 -3.63 -2.94 8.50
CA PRO A 341 -4.77 -3.09 7.58
C PRO A 341 -5.72 -1.89 7.58
N TYR A 342 -5.98 -1.33 8.78
CA TYR A 342 -6.81 -0.14 8.91
C TYR A 342 -6.14 1.07 8.32
N LEU A 343 -4.87 1.31 8.66
CA LEU A 343 -4.13 2.46 8.20
C LEU A 343 -4.03 2.48 6.67
N VAL A 344 -3.67 1.35 6.06
CA VAL A 344 -3.48 1.23 4.61
C VAL A 344 -4.74 1.63 3.86
N ILE A 345 -5.89 1.02 4.16
CA ILE A 345 -7.14 1.30 3.44
C ILE A 345 -7.65 2.72 3.75
N THR A 346 -7.52 3.16 5.00
CA THR A 346 -8.02 4.46 5.44
C THR A 346 -7.28 5.62 4.77
N ILE A 347 -5.98 5.46 4.49
CA ILE A 347 -5.15 6.52 3.87
C ILE A 347 -5.18 6.51 2.34
N LEU A 348 -5.64 5.41 1.71
CA LEU A 348 -5.63 5.26 0.25
C LEU A 348 -6.20 6.44 -0.54
N PRO A 349 -7.34 7.05 -0.14
CA PRO A 349 -7.90 8.18 -0.88
C PRO A 349 -7.00 9.42 -0.89
N LEU A 350 -6.09 9.55 0.08
CA LEU A 350 -5.18 10.68 0.20
C LEU A 350 -3.85 10.46 -0.52
N LEU A 351 -3.54 9.22 -0.92
CA LEU A 351 -2.23 8.91 -1.50
C LEU A 351 -2.00 9.72 -2.78
N PRO A 352 -0.83 10.35 -2.93
CA PRO A 352 -0.55 11.25 -4.06
C PRO A 352 -0.23 10.50 -5.35
N GLY A 353 -1.06 9.49 -5.67
CA GLY A 353 -0.87 8.62 -6.82
C GLY A 353 -1.01 9.36 -8.15
N ALA A 354 -2.05 10.17 -8.30
CA ALA A 354 -2.24 11.00 -9.48
C ALA A 354 -1.08 12.00 -9.67
N GLY A 355 -0.54 12.56 -8.56
CA GLY A 355 0.60 13.47 -8.61
C GLY A 355 1.85 12.81 -9.20
N VAL A 356 2.12 11.54 -8.86
CA VAL A 356 3.23 10.76 -9.42
C VAL A 356 3.05 10.59 -10.94
N TYR A 357 1.85 10.20 -11.38
CA TYR A 357 1.52 10.08 -12.80
C TYR A 357 1.70 11.39 -13.55
N TYR A 358 1.09 12.49 -13.06
CA TYR A 358 1.20 13.80 -13.72
C TYR A 358 2.63 14.31 -13.80
N THR A 359 3.44 14.10 -12.75
CA THR A 359 4.86 14.46 -12.74
C THR A 359 5.60 13.82 -13.92
N MET A 360 5.38 12.53 -14.16
CA MET A 360 6.05 11.80 -15.23
C MET A 360 5.47 12.15 -16.62
N SER A 361 4.14 12.30 -16.72
CA SER A 361 3.48 12.68 -17.97
C SER A 361 3.95 14.04 -18.47
N LEU A 362 3.96 15.05 -17.61
CA LEU A 362 4.44 16.39 -17.94
C LEU A 362 5.92 16.39 -18.37
N GLY A 363 6.75 15.56 -17.71
CA GLY A 363 8.15 15.38 -18.09
C GLY A 363 8.31 14.78 -19.49
N LEU A 364 7.51 13.79 -19.85
CA LEU A 364 7.54 13.17 -21.19
C LEU A 364 7.01 14.09 -22.29
N GLU A 365 6.07 14.99 -21.96
CA GLU A 365 5.55 16.03 -22.87
C GLU A 365 6.56 17.19 -23.09
N GLY A 366 7.68 17.19 -22.37
CA GLY A 366 8.70 18.24 -22.44
C GLY A 366 8.44 19.44 -21.52
N ASN A 367 7.37 19.44 -20.75
CA ASN A 367 7.01 20.50 -19.79
C ASN A 367 7.77 20.34 -18.47
N MET A 368 9.11 20.43 -18.53
CA MET A 368 9.99 20.07 -17.41
C MET A 368 9.77 20.90 -16.13
N MET A 369 9.45 22.20 -16.27
CA MET A 369 9.19 23.08 -15.12
C MET A 369 7.91 22.67 -14.37
N ASP A 370 6.85 22.38 -15.10
CA ASP A 370 5.58 21.92 -14.52
C ASP A 370 5.73 20.51 -13.91
N ALA A 371 6.52 19.65 -14.56
CA ALA A 371 6.86 18.33 -14.01
C ALA A 371 7.58 18.45 -12.67
N VAL A 372 8.60 19.32 -12.56
CA VAL A 372 9.33 19.55 -11.31
C VAL A 372 8.40 20.13 -10.23
N ALA A 373 7.59 21.11 -10.57
CA ALA A 373 6.64 21.72 -9.64
C ALA A 373 5.64 20.68 -9.11
N LYS A 374 5.07 19.84 -9.99
CA LYS A 374 4.14 18.77 -9.61
C LYS A 374 4.82 17.66 -8.81
N GLY A 375 6.07 17.36 -9.13
CA GLY A 375 6.88 16.41 -8.36
C GLY A 375 7.15 16.87 -6.93
N LEU A 376 7.51 18.15 -6.74
CA LEU A 376 7.71 18.75 -5.42
C LEU A 376 6.41 18.78 -4.61
N GLU A 377 5.27 19.14 -5.22
CA GLU A 377 3.96 19.06 -4.58
C GLU A 377 3.66 17.63 -4.13
N THR A 378 3.88 16.64 -5.00
CA THR A 378 3.65 15.22 -4.73
C THR A 378 4.48 14.71 -3.56
N ILE A 379 5.78 15.07 -3.52
CA ILE A 379 6.69 14.74 -2.41
C ILE A 379 6.23 15.44 -1.12
N GLY A 380 5.83 16.70 -1.20
CA GLY A 380 5.32 17.46 -0.05
C GLY A 380 4.07 16.82 0.56
N VAL A 381 3.11 16.39 -0.28
CA VAL A 381 1.91 15.66 0.18
C VAL A 381 2.30 14.33 0.82
N ALA A 382 3.17 13.53 0.19
CA ALA A 382 3.65 12.28 0.77
C ALA A 382 4.36 12.50 2.11
N GLY A 383 5.14 13.56 2.23
CA GLY A 383 5.79 13.97 3.48
C GLY A 383 4.78 14.37 4.56
N ALA A 384 3.76 15.15 4.22
CA ALA A 384 2.68 15.53 5.16
C ALA A 384 1.93 14.30 5.69
N LEU A 385 1.60 13.35 4.81
CA LEU A 385 0.98 12.07 5.19
C LEU A 385 1.89 11.28 6.13
N ALA A 386 3.16 11.13 5.78
CA ALA A 386 4.14 10.40 6.58
C ALA A 386 4.30 11.00 7.98
N VAL A 387 4.43 12.34 8.09
CA VAL A 387 4.52 13.05 9.36
C VAL A 387 3.26 12.83 10.21
N GLY A 388 2.07 12.93 9.61
CA GLY A 388 0.80 12.68 10.31
C GLY A 388 0.75 11.27 10.91
N ILE A 389 1.12 10.25 10.13
CA ILE A 389 1.17 8.84 10.59
C ILE A 389 2.19 8.69 11.73
N LEU A 390 3.39 9.21 11.56
CA LEU A 390 4.48 9.07 12.53
C LEU A 390 4.19 9.75 13.86
N LEU A 391 3.58 10.93 13.85
CA LEU A 391 3.18 11.64 15.08
C LEU A 391 2.25 10.77 15.93
N VAL A 392 1.18 10.25 15.34
CA VAL A 392 0.23 9.40 16.06
C VAL A 392 0.90 8.11 16.53
N SER A 393 1.61 7.41 15.65
CA SER A 393 2.29 6.15 15.97
C SER A 393 3.30 6.32 17.11
N SER A 394 4.02 7.46 17.15
CA SER A 394 4.99 7.79 18.20
C SER A 394 4.32 8.02 19.55
N VAL A 395 3.21 8.77 19.58
CA VAL A 395 2.41 8.99 20.80
C VAL A 395 1.93 7.66 21.37
N PHE A 396 1.36 6.81 20.54
CA PHE A 396 0.87 5.51 20.99
C PHE A 396 1.98 4.55 21.45
N ARG A 397 3.17 4.64 20.87
CA ARG A 397 4.35 3.89 21.32
C ARG A 397 4.80 4.32 22.71
N ILE A 398 4.85 5.62 22.96
CA ILE A 398 5.20 6.18 24.29
C ILE A 398 4.18 5.74 25.34
N LEU A 399 2.88 5.85 25.03
CA LEU A 399 1.80 5.42 25.92
C LEU A 399 1.90 3.93 26.26
N ASN A 400 2.15 3.07 25.26
CA ASN A 400 2.29 1.64 25.49
C ASN A 400 3.51 1.30 26.37
N ARG A 401 4.66 1.97 26.18
CA ARG A 401 5.84 1.78 27.03
C ARG A 401 5.57 2.14 28.48
N ARG A 402 4.84 3.21 28.76
CA ARG A 402 4.47 3.62 30.12
C ARG A 402 3.53 2.62 30.79
N ILE A 403 2.55 2.09 30.09
CA ILE A 403 1.60 1.10 30.59
C ILE A 403 2.29 -0.24 30.93
N HIS A 404 3.23 -0.69 30.11
CA HIS A 404 3.97 -1.93 30.35
C HIS A 404 5.10 -1.76 31.37
N GLY A 405 5.78 -0.61 31.39
CA GLY A 405 6.79 -0.31 32.41
C GLY A 405 6.21 -0.14 33.83
N ALA A 406 4.98 0.34 33.94
CA ALA A 406 4.28 0.40 35.24
C ALA A 406 3.92 -1.01 35.76
N ARG A 407 3.56 -1.95 34.89
CA ARG A 407 3.24 -3.34 35.29
C ARG A 407 4.44 -4.17 35.72
N THR A 408 5.64 -3.85 35.25
CA THR A 408 6.89 -4.52 35.68
C THR A 408 7.45 -3.95 36.99
N LEU A 409 6.93 -2.85 37.51
CA LEU A 409 7.29 -2.28 38.81
C LEU A 409 6.30 -2.71 39.92
N GLU A 410 5.16 -3.30 39.57
CA GLU A 410 4.15 -3.80 40.50
C GLU A 410 4.18 -5.35 40.66
N SER A 411 5.02 -6.03 39.91
CA SER A 411 5.28 -7.49 40.00
C SER A 411 6.69 -7.76 40.51
#